data_8af9dcb0278c4b44a6d547379e81f588
#
_entry.id   8af9dcb0278c4b44a6d547379e81f588
#
_cell.length_a   1.000
_cell.length_b   1.000
_cell.length_c   1.000
_cell.angle_alpha   90.00
_cell.angle_beta   90.00
_cell.angle_gamma   90.00
#
_symmetry.space_group_name_H-M   'P 1'
#
loop_
_entity.id
_entity.type
_entity.pdbx_description
1 polymer ?
#
loop_
_entity_poly.entity_id
_entity_poly.type
_entity_poly.pdbx_seq_one_letter_code
_entity_poly.pdbx_strand_id
1 'polypeptide(L)'
;MSGVMDSGASDYQLEAAISKVFASENAWFVTDEAIQILAGMGYMKDCGIEKVMRDLRIFRIFEGTNDILRLFVALTGIQYAGGHLRELQKAVKDPISNFGVVFGEVAKRGKSSLGIGAGNALGEMVHPNLNDVAAQVCKNTEMFGNSVEKLLIKHGKQIIGEQFLLNRLAAAAIDIYATTCMLSRCTQSLNEQRPSAMHEELVTRAWANEANMRIAQNLGALKNPVQLDTFKMLSQISQNVCENNAPVQGNPLGI
;
A
#
# COMPACT_ATOMS: atom_id res chain seq x y z
N MET A 1 12.88 -4.93 -5.90
CA MET A 1 13.92 -3.91 -5.71
C MET A 1 15.22 -4.26 -6.43
N SER A 2 15.90 -5.39 -6.14
CA SER A 2 17.18 -5.73 -6.78
C SER A 2 17.11 -5.66 -8.31
N GLY A 3 16.09 -6.23 -8.94
CA GLY A 3 15.93 -6.15 -10.40
C GLY A 3 15.79 -4.73 -10.95
N VAL A 4 15.20 -3.80 -10.18
CA VAL A 4 15.13 -2.37 -10.54
C VAL A 4 16.53 -1.75 -10.50
N MET A 5 17.32 -2.06 -9.47
CA MET A 5 18.72 -1.62 -9.38
C MET A 5 19.57 -2.20 -10.50
N ASP A 6 19.42 -3.50 -10.79
CA ASP A 6 20.18 -4.20 -11.84
C ASP A 6 19.84 -3.69 -13.25
N SER A 7 18.63 -3.13 -13.45
CA SER A 7 18.24 -2.47 -14.70
C SER A 7 18.88 -1.08 -14.91
N GLY A 8 19.66 -0.59 -13.94
CA GLY A 8 20.31 0.72 -14.01
C GLY A 8 19.39 1.90 -13.67
N ALA A 9 18.24 1.65 -13.06
CA ALA A 9 17.36 2.74 -12.60
C ALA A 9 18.08 3.63 -11.58
N SER A 10 17.99 4.95 -11.76
CA SER A 10 18.63 5.94 -10.90
C SER A 10 17.86 6.21 -9.61
N ASP A 11 16.56 5.91 -9.58
CA ASP A 11 15.68 6.07 -8.43
C ASP A 11 14.95 4.75 -8.12
N TYR A 12 15.12 4.26 -6.91
CA TYR A 12 14.52 3.02 -6.38
C TYR A 12 14.13 3.17 -4.90
N GLN A 13 14.10 4.41 -4.39
CA GLN A 13 13.87 4.67 -2.97
C GLN A 13 12.47 4.24 -2.53
N LEU A 14 11.47 4.45 -3.39
CA LEU A 14 10.09 4.06 -3.12
C LEU A 14 9.95 2.53 -3.05
N GLU A 15 10.50 1.84 -4.02
CA GLU A 15 10.51 0.38 -4.09
C GLU A 15 11.26 -0.24 -2.90
N ALA A 16 12.38 0.38 -2.50
CA ALA A 16 13.14 -0.05 -1.34
C ALA A 16 12.33 0.09 -0.06
N ALA A 17 11.67 1.24 0.15
CA ALA A 17 10.82 1.48 1.31
C ALA A 17 9.65 0.49 1.36
N ILE A 18 8.94 0.30 0.25
CA ILE A 18 7.83 -0.67 0.15
C ILE A 18 8.33 -2.09 0.45
N SER A 19 9.43 -2.50 -0.18
CA SER A 19 10.00 -3.84 -0.01
C SER A 19 10.43 -4.10 1.44
N LYS A 20 11.03 -3.10 2.10
CA LYS A 20 11.47 -3.21 3.50
C LYS A 20 10.27 -3.37 4.44
N VAL A 21 9.24 -2.53 4.30
CA VAL A 21 8.02 -2.64 5.12
C VAL A 21 7.36 -3.98 4.90
N PHE A 22 7.11 -4.36 3.64
CA PHE A 22 6.46 -5.61 3.28
C PHE A 22 7.20 -6.83 3.81
N ALA A 23 8.51 -6.93 3.57
CA ALA A 23 9.30 -8.09 3.94
C ALA A 23 9.41 -8.24 5.47
N SER A 24 9.69 -7.15 6.19
CA SER A 24 9.87 -7.20 7.65
C SER A 24 8.58 -7.53 8.41
N GLU A 25 7.43 -7.03 7.94
CA GLU A 25 6.13 -7.33 8.57
C GLU A 25 5.68 -8.76 8.27
N ASN A 26 5.85 -9.23 7.03
CA ASN A 26 5.51 -10.61 6.69
C ASN A 26 6.44 -11.62 7.36
N ALA A 27 7.74 -11.32 7.48
CA ALA A 27 8.67 -12.17 8.19
C ALA A 27 8.27 -12.33 9.67
N TRP A 28 7.88 -11.23 10.32
CA TRP A 28 7.35 -11.26 11.68
C TRP A 28 6.08 -12.11 11.76
N PHE A 29 5.09 -11.82 10.93
CA PHE A 29 3.81 -12.54 10.90
C PHE A 29 3.98 -14.04 10.69
N VAL A 30 4.75 -14.45 9.67
CA VAL A 30 4.99 -15.87 9.35
C VAL A 30 5.70 -16.59 10.50
N THR A 31 6.65 -15.91 11.16
CA THR A 31 7.38 -16.52 12.29
C THR A 31 6.48 -16.66 13.52
N ASP A 32 5.61 -15.69 13.79
CA ASP A 32 4.63 -15.73 14.86
C ASP A 32 3.65 -16.89 14.66
N GLU A 33 3.10 -17.02 13.45
CA GLU A 33 2.22 -18.14 13.08
C GLU A 33 2.94 -19.50 13.17
N ALA A 34 4.22 -19.56 12.79
CA ALA A 34 5.00 -20.78 12.92
C ALA A 34 5.19 -21.20 14.39
N ILE A 35 5.43 -20.24 15.29
CA ILE A 35 5.48 -20.49 16.74
C ILE A 35 4.11 -21.00 17.21
N GLN A 36 3.03 -20.35 16.78
CA GLN A 36 1.68 -20.70 17.16
C GLN A 36 1.31 -22.14 16.71
N ILE A 37 1.66 -22.52 15.47
CA ILE A 37 1.43 -23.88 14.95
C ILE A 37 2.21 -24.94 15.74
N LEU A 38 3.44 -24.62 16.13
CA LEU A 38 4.29 -25.52 16.92
C LEU A 38 3.95 -25.53 18.42
N ALA A 39 3.05 -24.67 18.86
CA ALA A 39 2.57 -24.57 20.24
C ALA A 39 3.74 -24.50 21.26
N GLY A 40 3.72 -25.30 22.31
CA GLY A 40 4.79 -25.32 23.32
C GLY A 40 6.19 -25.55 22.78
N MET A 41 6.35 -26.34 21.72
CA MET A 41 7.64 -26.55 21.05
C MET A 41 8.15 -25.28 20.37
N GLY A 42 7.27 -24.49 19.74
CA GLY A 42 7.64 -23.23 19.12
C GLY A 42 8.14 -22.17 20.12
N TYR A 43 7.63 -22.24 21.36
CA TYR A 43 8.06 -21.37 22.46
C TYR A 43 9.42 -21.77 23.04
N MET A 44 9.78 -23.05 22.98
CA MET A 44 10.99 -23.60 23.57
C MET A 44 12.24 -23.24 22.73
N LYS A 45 13.39 -23.04 23.41
CA LYS A 45 14.66 -22.73 22.77
C LYS A 45 15.17 -23.82 21.81
N ASP A 46 14.83 -25.07 22.09
CA ASP A 46 15.29 -26.23 21.33
C ASP A 46 14.81 -26.19 19.87
N CYS A 47 13.64 -25.60 19.62
CA CYS A 47 13.10 -25.41 18.28
C CYS A 47 13.84 -24.31 17.49
N GLY A 48 14.46 -23.34 18.16
CA GLY A 48 15.20 -22.24 17.55
C GLY A 48 14.35 -21.13 16.92
N ILE A 49 13.05 -21.37 16.69
CA ILE A 49 12.18 -20.39 15.99
C ILE A 49 11.90 -19.14 16.85
N GLU A 50 11.87 -19.28 18.18
CA GLU A 50 11.74 -18.15 19.10
C GLU A 50 12.91 -17.16 18.97
N LYS A 51 14.11 -17.68 18.70
CA LYS A 51 15.29 -16.85 18.44
C LYS A 51 15.13 -16.07 17.14
N VAL A 52 14.66 -16.73 16.08
CA VAL A 52 14.38 -16.08 14.79
C VAL A 52 13.39 -14.92 14.99
N MET A 53 12.32 -15.11 15.75
CA MET A 53 11.36 -14.06 16.06
C MET A 53 12.00 -12.88 16.77
N ARG A 54 12.83 -13.12 17.79
CA ARG A 54 13.55 -12.06 18.49
C ARG A 54 14.50 -11.28 17.57
N ASP A 55 15.20 -11.99 16.68
CA ASP A 55 16.11 -11.37 15.71
C ASP A 55 15.34 -10.56 14.66
N LEU A 56 14.16 -10.99 14.25
CA LEU A 56 13.31 -10.27 13.29
C LEU A 56 12.71 -8.97 13.86
N ARG A 57 12.66 -8.82 15.19
CA ARG A 57 12.03 -7.64 15.80
C ARG A 57 12.69 -6.33 15.39
N ILE A 58 14.03 -6.33 15.24
CA ILE A 58 14.80 -5.15 14.88
C ILE A 58 14.52 -4.69 13.43
N PHE A 59 14.14 -5.59 12.52
CA PHE A 59 13.89 -5.27 11.12
C PHE A 59 12.75 -4.28 10.91
N ARG A 60 11.84 -4.14 11.87
CA ARG A 60 10.76 -3.14 11.83
C ARG A 60 11.17 -1.78 12.41
N ILE A 61 12.37 -1.68 12.97
CA ILE A 61 12.85 -0.51 13.72
C ILE A 61 13.99 0.19 12.97
N PHE A 62 15.08 -0.52 12.64
CA PHE A 62 16.28 0.08 12.08
C PHE A 62 16.08 0.53 10.63
N GLU A 63 16.99 1.39 10.14
CA GLU A 63 16.98 1.96 8.78
C GLU A 63 15.65 2.64 8.39
N GLY A 64 15.10 3.35 9.37
CA GLY A 64 13.75 3.93 9.29
C GLY A 64 12.69 2.94 9.77
N THR A 65 11.96 3.32 10.83
CA THR A 65 10.87 2.46 11.31
C THR A 65 9.84 2.26 10.20
N ASN A 66 9.14 1.14 10.24
CA ASN A 66 8.10 0.87 9.25
C ASN A 66 7.01 1.96 9.22
N ASP A 67 6.74 2.58 10.37
CA ASP A 67 5.79 3.69 10.48
C ASP A 67 6.27 4.91 9.67
N ILE A 68 7.54 5.29 9.82
CA ILE A 68 8.15 6.39 9.05
C ILE A 68 8.22 6.06 7.56
N LEU A 69 8.58 4.83 7.21
CA LEU A 69 8.62 4.41 5.81
C LEU A 69 7.22 4.41 5.17
N ARG A 70 6.17 4.06 5.91
CA ARG A 70 4.78 4.20 5.43
C ARG A 70 4.44 5.66 5.15
N LEU A 71 4.82 6.60 6.02
CA LEU A 71 4.64 8.02 5.76
C LEU A 71 5.43 8.47 4.51
N PHE A 72 6.66 8.02 4.36
CA PHE A 72 7.48 8.29 3.18
C PHE A 72 6.80 7.79 1.90
N VAL A 73 6.32 6.55 1.87
CA VAL A 73 5.60 5.98 0.72
C VAL A 73 4.37 6.81 0.34
N ALA A 74 3.55 7.19 1.32
CA ALA A 74 2.35 7.98 1.08
C ALA A 74 2.69 9.40 0.59
N LEU A 75 3.65 10.07 1.23
CA LEU A 75 4.04 11.44 0.88
C LEU A 75 4.71 11.52 -0.48
N THR A 76 5.53 10.53 -0.86
CA THR A 76 6.11 10.43 -2.20
C THR A 76 5.02 10.32 -3.27
N GLY A 77 4.01 9.46 -3.05
CA GLY A 77 2.85 9.35 -3.94
C GLY A 77 2.07 10.66 -4.06
N ILE A 78 1.85 11.35 -2.94
CA ILE A 78 1.17 12.66 -2.90
C ILE A 78 2.00 13.73 -3.62
N GLN A 79 3.31 13.74 -3.45
CA GLN A 79 4.20 14.69 -4.12
C GLN A 79 4.16 14.52 -5.64
N TYR A 80 4.19 13.29 -6.12
CA TYR A 80 4.07 12.97 -7.54
C TYR A 80 2.72 13.46 -8.11
N ALA A 81 1.62 13.15 -7.45
CA ALA A 81 0.28 13.61 -7.84
C ALA A 81 0.16 15.14 -7.79
N GLY A 82 0.79 15.79 -6.81
CA GLY A 82 0.84 17.25 -6.69
C GLY A 82 1.57 17.93 -7.85
N GLY A 83 2.63 17.31 -8.36
CA GLY A 83 3.32 17.75 -9.58
C GLY A 83 2.38 17.71 -10.79
N HIS A 84 1.74 16.58 -11.01
CA HIS A 84 0.77 16.40 -12.09
C HIS A 84 -0.41 17.39 -12.03
N LEU A 85 -0.99 17.60 -10.85
CA LEU A 85 -2.06 18.58 -10.66
C LEU A 85 -1.64 20.02 -10.97
N ARG A 86 -0.40 20.41 -10.65
CA ARG A 86 0.13 21.73 -11.00
C ARG A 86 0.30 21.89 -12.51
N GLU A 87 0.75 20.87 -13.20
CA GLU A 87 0.87 20.86 -14.65
C GLU A 87 -0.50 21.00 -15.32
N LEU A 88 -1.50 20.27 -14.82
CA LEU A 88 -2.90 20.39 -15.27
C LEU A 88 -3.46 21.80 -15.03
N GLN A 89 -3.20 22.39 -13.85
CA GLN A 89 -3.63 23.77 -13.57
C GLN A 89 -2.99 24.79 -14.51
N LYS A 90 -1.72 24.59 -14.88
CA LYS A 90 -1.06 25.43 -15.89
C LYS A 90 -1.70 25.23 -17.27
N ALA A 91 -1.97 23.99 -17.66
CA ALA A 91 -2.61 23.66 -18.93
C ALA A 91 -4.03 24.26 -19.05
N VAL A 92 -4.79 24.27 -17.97
CA VAL A 92 -6.16 24.88 -17.93
C VAL A 92 -6.10 26.42 -18.01
N LYS A 93 -5.02 27.06 -17.52
CA LYS A 93 -4.84 28.53 -17.64
C LYS A 93 -4.53 28.98 -19.07
N ASP A 94 -3.97 28.10 -19.90
CA ASP A 94 -3.74 28.34 -21.33
C ASP A 94 -4.30 27.16 -22.14
N PRO A 95 -5.66 27.10 -22.30
CA PRO A 95 -6.34 25.96 -22.91
C PRO A 95 -6.12 25.85 -24.42
N ILE A 96 -5.73 26.96 -25.09
CA ILE A 96 -5.53 26.95 -26.54
C ILE A 96 -4.23 26.23 -26.89
N SER A 97 -3.15 26.49 -26.13
CA SER A 97 -1.85 25.86 -26.34
C SER A 97 -1.80 24.42 -25.82
N ASN A 98 -2.71 24.06 -24.90
CA ASN A 98 -2.72 22.74 -24.20
C ASN A 98 -4.02 21.95 -24.40
N PHE A 99 -4.75 22.22 -25.50
CA PHE A 99 -6.07 21.61 -25.77
C PHE A 99 -6.06 20.07 -25.67
N GLY A 100 -5.03 19.41 -26.18
CA GLY A 100 -4.90 17.95 -26.09
C GLY A 100 -4.78 17.42 -24.67
N VAL A 101 -4.06 18.11 -23.79
CA VAL A 101 -3.86 17.73 -22.38
C VAL A 101 -5.17 17.93 -21.61
N VAL A 102 -5.82 19.08 -21.78
CA VAL A 102 -7.08 19.41 -21.11
C VAL A 102 -8.20 18.46 -21.56
N PHE A 103 -8.34 18.24 -22.87
CA PHE A 103 -9.35 17.34 -23.42
C PHE A 103 -9.12 15.88 -23.02
N GLY A 104 -7.88 15.42 -23.03
CA GLY A 104 -7.49 14.08 -22.58
C GLY A 104 -7.86 13.84 -21.11
N GLU A 105 -7.61 14.80 -20.24
CA GLU A 105 -7.93 14.70 -18.81
C GLU A 105 -9.45 14.76 -18.55
N VAL A 106 -10.17 15.62 -19.26
CA VAL A 106 -11.65 15.67 -19.19
C VAL A 106 -12.25 14.35 -19.67
N ALA A 107 -11.75 13.77 -20.75
CA ALA A 107 -12.21 12.47 -21.26
C ALA A 107 -11.89 11.34 -20.27
N LYS A 108 -10.71 11.33 -19.64
CA LYS A 108 -10.30 10.37 -18.61
C LYS A 108 -11.21 10.46 -17.39
N ARG A 109 -11.47 11.65 -16.88
CA ARG A 109 -12.37 11.89 -15.73
C ARG A 109 -13.82 11.53 -16.06
N GLY A 110 -14.28 11.82 -17.27
CA GLY A 110 -15.60 11.42 -17.75
C GLY A 110 -15.76 9.89 -17.80
N LYS A 111 -14.77 9.18 -18.33
CA LYS A 111 -14.75 7.71 -18.32
C LYS A 111 -14.72 7.14 -16.91
N SER A 112 -13.87 7.65 -16.02
CA SER A 112 -13.78 7.22 -14.62
C SER A 112 -15.11 7.46 -13.88
N SER A 113 -15.79 8.58 -14.10
CA SER A 113 -17.08 8.88 -13.47
C SER A 113 -18.21 7.99 -13.97
N LEU A 114 -18.12 7.46 -15.19
CA LEU A 114 -19.06 6.50 -15.78
C LEU A 114 -18.73 5.03 -15.42
N GLY A 115 -17.70 4.81 -14.59
CA GLY A 115 -17.23 3.47 -14.25
C GLY A 115 -16.51 2.75 -15.41
N ILE A 116 -16.23 3.47 -16.51
CA ILE A 116 -15.40 3.00 -17.62
C ILE A 116 -13.95 3.34 -17.25
N GLY A 117 -13.40 2.55 -16.30
CA GLY A 117 -12.05 2.72 -15.79
C GLY A 117 -10.97 2.44 -16.84
N ALA A 118 -9.72 2.65 -16.42
CA ALA A 118 -8.56 2.23 -17.20
C ALA A 118 -8.78 0.79 -17.62
N GLY A 119 -8.98 0.55 -18.91
CA GLY A 119 -9.08 -0.79 -19.46
C GLY A 119 -7.91 -1.64 -18.95
N ASN A 120 -7.90 -2.91 -19.24
CA ASN A 120 -6.79 -3.78 -18.84
C ASN A 120 -5.48 -3.38 -19.55
N ALA A 121 -4.91 -2.23 -19.15
CA ALA A 121 -3.68 -1.69 -19.74
C ALA A 121 -2.48 -2.64 -19.55
N LEU A 122 -2.55 -3.55 -18.59
CA LEU A 122 -1.55 -4.59 -18.34
C LEU A 122 -1.85 -5.88 -19.10
N GLY A 123 -3.02 -6.01 -19.74
CA GLY A 123 -3.46 -7.29 -20.33
C GLY A 123 -2.54 -7.85 -21.41
N GLU A 124 -1.92 -6.98 -22.19
CA GLU A 124 -0.94 -7.40 -23.22
C GLU A 124 0.45 -7.74 -22.64
N MET A 125 0.71 -7.34 -21.40
CA MET A 125 2.00 -7.51 -20.72
C MET A 125 2.04 -8.75 -19.81
N VAL A 126 0.90 -9.38 -19.56
CA VAL A 126 0.77 -10.51 -18.65
C VAL A 126 0.35 -11.77 -19.38
N HIS A 127 0.61 -12.92 -18.76
CA HIS A 127 0.10 -14.19 -19.28
C HIS A 127 -1.43 -14.19 -19.32
N PRO A 128 -2.09 -14.72 -20.37
CA PRO A 128 -3.56 -14.68 -20.53
C PRO A 128 -4.36 -15.19 -19.31
N ASN A 129 -3.85 -16.20 -18.61
CA ASN A 129 -4.46 -16.72 -17.39
C ASN A 129 -4.61 -15.67 -16.28
N LEU A 130 -3.82 -14.60 -16.30
CA LEU A 130 -3.76 -13.58 -15.24
C LEU A 130 -4.44 -12.26 -15.63
N ASN A 131 -5.17 -12.22 -16.73
CA ASN A 131 -5.82 -11.01 -17.24
C ASN A 131 -6.83 -10.40 -16.25
N ASP A 132 -7.54 -11.22 -15.50
CA ASP A 132 -8.46 -10.79 -14.46
C ASP A 132 -7.73 -10.12 -13.28
N VAL A 133 -6.59 -10.68 -12.84
CA VAL A 133 -5.74 -10.10 -11.81
C VAL A 133 -5.13 -8.78 -12.30
N ALA A 134 -4.68 -8.73 -13.56
CA ALA A 134 -4.14 -7.51 -14.17
C ALA A 134 -5.20 -6.39 -14.23
N ALA A 135 -6.42 -6.71 -14.64
CA ALA A 135 -7.54 -5.76 -14.65
C ALA A 135 -7.84 -5.24 -13.23
N GLN A 136 -7.74 -6.10 -12.20
CA GLN A 136 -7.93 -5.72 -10.81
C GLN A 136 -6.81 -4.77 -10.33
N VAL A 137 -5.55 -5.03 -10.68
CA VAL A 137 -4.43 -4.12 -10.38
C VAL A 137 -4.64 -2.76 -11.02
N CYS A 138 -5.04 -2.70 -12.29
CA CYS A 138 -5.35 -1.44 -12.99
C CYS A 138 -6.45 -0.66 -12.26
N LYS A 139 -7.54 -1.32 -11.88
CA LYS A 139 -8.65 -0.72 -11.13
C LYS A 139 -8.21 -0.19 -9.77
N ASN A 140 -7.43 -0.96 -9.02
CA ASN A 140 -6.91 -0.55 -7.72
C ASN A 140 -5.96 0.64 -7.83
N THR A 141 -5.12 0.69 -8.86
CA THR A 141 -4.22 1.81 -9.15
C THR A 141 -5.02 3.09 -9.47
N GLU A 142 -6.09 2.98 -10.26
CA GLU A 142 -6.98 4.10 -10.53
C GLU A 142 -7.68 4.60 -9.25
N MET A 143 -8.22 3.68 -8.44
CA MET A 143 -8.85 4.02 -7.16
C MET A 143 -7.86 4.71 -6.21
N PHE A 144 -6.62 4.24 -6.17
CA PHE A 144 -5.54 4.83 -5.40
C PHE A 144 -5.25 6.26 -5.87
N GLY A 145 -5.01 6.47 -7.16
CA GLY A 145 -4.75 7.79 -7.74
C GLY A 145 -5.87 8.79 -7.46
N ASN A 146 -7.13 8.39 -7.65
CA ASN A 146 -8.30 9.20 -7.32
C ASN A 146 -8.39 9.54 -5.82
N SER A 147 -7.95 8.64 -4.95
CA SER A 147 -7.93 8.89 -3.49
C SER A 147 -6.85 9.89 -3.11
N VAL A 148 -5.66 9.77 -3.70
CA VAL A 148 -4.55 10.73 -3.50
C VAL A 148 -4.96 12.13 -3.94
N GLU A 149 -5.56 12.26 -5.13
CA GLU A 149 -6.03 13.56 -5.66
C GLU A 149 -7.04 14.21 -4.72
N LYS A 150 -8.04 13.45 -4.25
CA LYS A 150 -9.07 13.95 -3.33
C LYS A 150 -8.48 14.40 -2.01
N LEU A 151 -7.53 13.65 -1.44
CA LEU A 151 -6.85 14.03 -0.21
C LEU A 151 -6.04 15.31 -0.39
N LEU A 152 -5.32 15.43 -1.51
CA LEU A 152 -4.52 16.61 -1.81
C LEU A 152 -5.40 17.87 -1.99
N ILE A 153 -6.52 17.74 -2.68
CA ILE A 153 -7.49 18.85 -2.86
C ILE A 153 -8.08 19.27 -1.50
N LYS A 154 -8.44 18.29 -0.65
CA LYS A 154 -9.10 18.55 0.63
C LYS A 154 -8.16 19.15 1.68
N HIS A 155 -6.96 18.61 1.81
CA HIS A 155 -6.04 18.94 2.92
C HIS A 155 -4.88 19.84 2.48
N GLY A 156 -4.54 19.89 1.18
CA GLY A 156 -3.40 20.65 0.67
C GLY A 156 -2.12 20.27 1.42
N LYS A 157 -1.38 21.28 1.91
CA LYS A 157 -0.14 21.08 2.67
C LYS A 157 -0.37 20.47 4.06
N GLN A 158 -1.58 20.56 4.62
CA GLN A 158 -1.90 20.03 5.95
C GLN A 158 -1.98 18.49 5.96
N ILE A 159 -2.01 17.85 4.79
CA ILE A 159 -2.01 16.39 4.67
C ILE A 159 -0.86 15.71 5.43
N ILE A 160 0.27 16.41 5.61
CA ILE A 160 1.45 15.89 6.34
C ILE A 160 1.08 15.55 7.79
N GLY A 161 0.15 16.28 8.41
CA GLY A 161 -0.33 16.04 9.77
C GLY A 161 -1.37 14.91 9.87
N GLU A 162 -1.96 14.50 8.75
CA GLU A 162 -3.03 13.50 8.69
C GLU A 162 -2.47 12.06 8.65
N GLN A 163 -1.72 11.68 9.67
CA GLN A 163 -0.94 10.43 9.68
C GLN A 163 -1.79 9.16 9.56
N PHE A 164 -3.01 9.13 10.12
CA PHE A 164 -3.93 8.00 9.94
C PHE A 164 -4.33 7.80 8.47
N LEU A 165 -4.57 8.90 7.74
CA LEU A 165 -4.89 8.85 6.31
C LEU A 165 -3.68 8.40 5.50
N LEU A 166 -2.51 8.95 5.80
CA LEU A 166 -1.25 8.59 5.14
C LEU A 166 -0.93 7.10 5.34
N ASN A 167 -1.14 6.56 6.55
CA ASN A 167 -0.92 5.15 6.82
C ASN A 167 -1.83 4.25 5.97
N ARG A 168 -3.13 4.58 5.86
CA ARG A 168 -4.08 3.85 5.01
C ARG A 168 -3.68 3.90 3.53
N LEU A 169 -3.25 5.06 3.08
CA LEU A 169 -2.79 5.26 1.71
C LEU A 169 -1.54 4.40 1.43
N ALA A 170 -0.56 4.44 2.34
CA ALA A 170 0.66 3.63 2.23
C ALA A 170 0.35 2.13 2.20
N ALA A 171 -0.55 1.65 3.05
CA ALA A 171 -0.96 0.25 3.07
C ALA A 171 -1.55 -0.20 1.72
N ALA A 172 -2.42 0.63 1.12
CA ALA A 172 -2.95 0.35 -0.21
C ALA A 172 -1.86 0.34 -1.29
N ALA A 173 -0.91 1.29 -1.26
CA ALA A 173 0.20 1.35 -2.20
C ALA A 173 1.10 0.10 -2.11
N ILE A 174 1.40 -0.35 -0.89
CA ILE A 174 2.22 -1.56 -0.64
C ILE A 174 1.53 -2.80 -1.21
N ASP A 175 0.22 -2.97 -0.97
CA ASP A 175 -0.53 -4.11 -1.49
C ASP A 175 -0.63 -4.08 -3.03
N ILE A 176 -0.83 -2.91 -3.65
CA ILE A 176 -0.84 -2.75 -5.11
C ILE A 176 0.52 -3.13 -5.69
N TYR A 177 1.61 -2.61 -5.13
CA TYR A 177 2.96 -2.88 -5.60
C TYR A 177 3.32 -4.37 -5.45
N ALA A 178 3.04 -4.97 -4.29
CA ALA A 178 3.29 -6.38 -4.05
C ALA A 178 2.52 -7.26 -5.05
N THR A 179 1.25 -6.96 -5.31
CA THR A 179 0.42 -7.68 -6.29
C THR A 179 1.01 -7.55 -7.70
N THR A 180 1.50 -6.37 -8.08
CA THR A 180 2.14 -6.14 -9.37
C THR A 180 3.43 -6.98 -9.52
N CYS A 181 4.25 -7.05 -8.48
CA CYS A 181 5.46 -7.89 -8.47
C CYS A 181 5.13 -9.38 -8.62
N MET A 182 4.11 -9.86 -7.89
CA MET A 182 3.66 -11.24 -7.98
C MET A 182 3.09 -11.56 -9.37
N LEU A 183 2.31 -10.65 -9.94
CA LEU A 183 1.76 -10.76 -11.29
C LEU A 183 2.87 -10.87 -12.35
N SER A 184 3.91 -10.03 -12.25
CA SER A 184 5.07 -10.07 -13.12
C SER A 184 5.82 -11.39 -13.00
N ARG A 185 6.12 -11.84 -11.79
CA ARG A 185 6.81 -13.10 -11.51
C ARG A 185 6.03 -14.30 -12.02
N CYS A 186 4.73 -14.37 -11.74
CA CYS A 186 3.87 -15.47 -12.16
C CYS A 186 3.73 -15.51 -13.69
N THR A 187 3.62 -14.34 -14.35
CA THR A 187 3.63 -14.24 -15.82
C THR A 187 4.88 -14.86 -16.41
N GLN A 188 6.03 -14.53 -15.86
CA GLN A 188 7.29 -15.12 -16.31
C GLN A 188 7.30 -16.64 -16.12
N SER A 189 6.87 -17.13 -14.97
CA SER A 189 6.83 -18.55 -14.64
C SER A 189 5.92 -19.34 -15.58
N LEU A 190 4.75 -18.78 -15.90
CA LEU A 190 3.79 -19.38 -16.86
C LEU A 190 4.33 -19.37 -18.29
N ASN A 191 4.93 -18.27 -18.74
CA ASN A 191 5.51 -18.17 -20.09
C ASN A 191 6.67 -19.14 -20.29
N GLU A 192 7.50 -19.34 -19.25
CA GLU A 192 8.63 -20.27 -19.26
C GLU A 192 8.22 -21.72 -18.93
N GLN A 193 6.95 -21.97 -18.66
CA GLN A 193 6.41 -23.30 -18.29
C GLN A 193 7.19 -23.94 -17.15
N ARG A 194 7.56 -23.16 -16.12
CA ARG A 194 8.30 -23.66 -14.96
C ARG A 194 7.49 -24.72 -14.22
N PRO A 195 8.14 -25.72 -13.60
CA PRO A 195 7.44 -26.77 -12.84
C PRO A 195 6.55 -26.21 -11.71
N SER A 196 6.88 -25.04 -11.15
CA SER A 196 6.13 -24.33 -10.11
C SER A 196 5.01 -23.43 -10.63
N ALA A 197 4.87 -23.23 -11.94
CA ALA A 197 3.99 -22.20 -12.52
C ALA A 197 2.54 -22.29 -12.04
N MET A 198 1.97 -23.48 -12.01
CA MET A 198 0.59 -23.69 -11.52
C MET A 198 0.42 -23.34 -10.04
N HIS A 199 1.43 -23.66 -9.21
CA HIS A 199 1.41 -23.30 -7.81
C HIS A 199 1.58 -21.78 -7.64
N GLU A 200 2.49 -21.14 -8.38
CA GLU A 200 2.69 -19.70 -8.38
C GLU A 200 1.41 -18.96 -8.82
N GLU A 201 0.64 -19.51 -9.76
CA GLU A 201 -0.66 -18.95 -10.15
C GLU A 201 -1.66 -18.98 -9.00
N LEU A 202 -1.79 -20.11 -8.28
CA LEU A 202 -2.67 -20.22 -7.12
C LEU A 202 -2.28 -19.21 -6.02
N VAL A 203 -0.99 -19.11 -5.70
CA VAL A 203 -0.48 -18.16 -4.71
C VAL A 203 -0.77 -16.72 -5.14
N THR A 204 -0.53 -16.37 -6.41
CA THR A 204 -0.77 -15.02 -6.95
C THR A 204 -2.26 -14.65 -6.88
N ARG A 205 -3.15 -15.57 -7.23
CA ARG A 205 -4.60 -15.35 -7.17
C ARG A 205 -5.11 -15.19 -5.74
N ALA A 206 -4.68 -16.08 -4.83
CA ALA A 206 -5.05 -16.00 -3.42
C ALA A 206 -4.59 -14.66 -2.82
N TRP A 207 -3.33 -14.30 -3.04
CA TRP A 207 -2.80 -13.00 -2.61
C TRP A 207 -3.58 -11.82 -3.18
N ALA A 208 -3.84 -11.82 -4.50
CA ALA A 208 -4.54 -10.72 -5.17
C ALA A 208 -5.96 -10.51 -4.60
N ASN A 209 -6.67 -11.60 -4.30
CA ASN A 209 -8.00 -11.52 -3.68
C ASN A 209 -7.94 -10.88 -2.29
N GLU A 210 -7.02 -11.34 -1.43
CA GLU A 210 -6.82 -10.78 -0.09
C GLU A 210 -6.35 -9.32 -0.15
N ALA A 211 -5.37 -9.01 -1.00
CA ALA A 211 -4.88 -7.65 -1.19
C ALA A 211 -5.99 -6.70 -1.67
N ASN A 212 -6.84 -7.16 -2.58
CA ASN A 212 -7.97 -6.37 -3.08
C ASN A 212 -8.94 -5.98 -1.95
N MET A 213 -9.26 -6.89 -1.04
CA MET A 213 -10.10 -6.59 0.12
C MET A 213 -9.43 -5.55 1.03
N ARG A 214 -8.13 -5.69 1.33
CA ARG A 214 -7.38 -4.72 2.15
C ARG A 214 -7.28 -3.36 1.47
N ILE A 215 -7.03 -3.30 0.17
CA ILE A 215 -6.99 -2.05 -0.61
C ILE A 215 -8.34 -1.35 -0.54
N ALA A 216 -9.44 -2.07 -0.79
CA ALA A 216 -10.78 -1.51 -0.74
C ALA A 216 -11.12 -0.96 0.66
N GLN A 217 -10.77 -1.67 1.72
CA GLN A 217 -10.94 -1.24 3.10
C GLN A 217 -10.13 0.03 3.40
N ASN A 218 -8.84 0.05 3.06
CA ASN A 218 -7.95 1.17 3.33
C ASN A 218 -8.38 2.43 2.56
N LEU A 219 -8.65 2.32 1.25
CA LEU A 219 -9.10 3.46 0.44
C LEU A 219 -10.53 3.89 0.81
N GLY A 220 -11.38 2.95 1.23
CA GLY A 220 -12.72 3.23 1.75
C GLY A 220 -12.68 4.06 3.04
N ALA A 221 -11.76 3.75 3.95
CA ALA A 221 -11.60 4.47 5.22
C ALA A 221 -11.25 5.95 5.04
N LEU A 222 -10.58 6.32 3.94
CA LEU A 222 -10.19 7.72 3.65
C LEU A 222 -11.39 8.67 3.45
N LYS A 223 -12.56 8.14 3.15
CA LYS A 223 -13.78 8.90 2.87
C LYS A 223 -14.95 8.55 3.78
N ASN A 224 -14.83 7.53 4.62
CA ASN A 224 -15.89 7.08 5.51
C ASN A 224 -15.99 8.02 6.72
N PRO A 225 -17.14 8.73 6.96
CA PRO A 225 -17.26 9.68 8.05
C PRO A 225 -17.02 9.06 9.44
N VAL A 226 -17.51 7.84 9.67
CA VAL A 226 -17.32 7.12 10.94
C VAL A 226 -15.83 6.83 11.19
N GLN A 227 -15.10 6.40 10.16
CA GLN A 227 -13.67 6.16 10.28
C GLN A 227 -12.88 7.46 10.52
N LEU A 228 -13.23 8.53 9.82
CA LEU A 228 -12.60 9.84 10.01
C LEU A 228 -12.82 10.38 11.43
N ASP A 229 -14.01 10.17 11.98
CA ASP A 229 -14.30 10.55 13.36
C ASP A 229 -13.56 9.66 14.37
N THR A 230 -13.48 8.35 14.09
CA THR A 230 -12.69 7.42 14.90
C THR A 230 -11.21 7.83 14.94
N PHE A 231 -10.62 8.30 13.84
CA PHE A 231 -9.23 8.77 13.83
C PHE A 231 -9.02 9.98 14.74
N LYS A 232 -9.98 10.90 14.81
CA LYS A 232 -9.96 12.03 15.76
C LYS A 232 -10.04 11.56 17.21
N MET A 233 -10.93 10.61 17.49
CA MET A 233 -11.04 10.01 18.82
C MET A 233 -9.74 9.32 19.23
N LEU A 234 -9.11 8.55 18.35
CA LEU A 234 -7.83 7.90 18.62
C LEU A 234 -6.70 8.91 18.88
N SER A 235 -6.66 10.02 18.14
CA SER A 235 -5.72 11.12 18.41
C SER A 235 -5.95 11.73 19.80
N GLN A 236 -7.17 11.99 20.17
CA GLN A 236 -7.51 12.55 21.49
C GLN A 236 -7.16 11.57 22.62
N ILE A 237 -7.46 10.29 22.46
CA ILE A 237 -7.10 9.23 23.42
C ILE A 237 -5.58 9.18 23.60
N SER A 238 -4.83 9.19 22.50
CA SER A 238 -3.36 9.20 22.55
C SER A 238 -2.84 10.42 23.32
N GLN A 239 -3.37 11.60 23.02
CA GLN A 239 -2.98 12.83 23.70
C GLN A 239 -3.27 12.73 25.20
N ASN A 240 -4.45 12.30 25.60
CA ASN A 240 -4.83 12.17 27.00
C ASN A 240 -3.90 11.22 27.77
N VAL A 241 -3.54 10.06 27.15
CA VAL A 241 -2.61 9.09 27.76
C VAL A 241 -1.20 9.68 27.89
N CYS A 242 -0.71 10.39 26.87
CA CYS A 242 0.61 11.03 26.90
C CYS A 242 0.68 12.15 27.96
N GLU A 243 -0.35 12.98 28.05
CA GLU A 243 -0.42 14.05 29.05
C GLU A 243 -0.49 13.49 30.48
N ASN A 244 -1.22 12.39 30.68
CA ASN A 244 -1.33 11.72 31.97
C ASN A 244 -0.09 10.87 32.33
N ASN A 245 0.78 10.57 31.38
CA ASN A 245 1.93 9.66 31.52
C ASN A 245 1.58 8.24 32.02
N ALA A 246 0.30 7.86 31.95
CA ALA A 246 -0.24 6.57 32.41
C ALA A 246 -1.61 6.34 31.76
N PRO A 247 -2.19 5.13 31.87
CA PRO A 247 -3.58 4.90 31.53
C PRO A 247 -4.49 5.90 32.27
N VAL A 248 -5.43 6.51 31.55
CA VAL A 248 -6.35 7.52 32.12
C VAL A 248 -7.46 6.85 32.95
N GLN A 249 -7.84 5.63 32.54
CA GLN A 249 -8.87 4.86 33.23
C GLN A 249 -8.38 4.37 34.60
N GLY A 250 -9.22 4.55 35.62
CA GLY A 250 -9.01 3.92 36.92
C GLY A 250 -9.06 2.39 36.84
N ASN A 251 -8.60 1.75 37.92
CA ASN A 251 -8.72 0.31 38.04
C ASN A 251 -10.20 -0.12 37.91
N PRO A 252 -10.55 -1.07 37.00
CA PRO A 252 -11.94 -1.49 36.83
C PRO A 252 -12.56 -2.14 38.07
N LEU A 253 -11.74 -2.57 39.03
CA LEU A 253 -12.19 -3.10 40.31
C LEU A 253 -12.36 -2.02 41.40
N GLY A 254 -12.03 -0.75 41.09
CA GLY A 254 -12.17 0.35 42.07
C GLY A 254 -11.18 0.31 43.24
N ILE A 255 -10.07 -0.45 43.11
CA ILE A 255 -9.01 -0.56 44.11
C ILE A 255 -7.70 0.02 43.60
#